data_3ee0d09798ab83df609e2cfd36cc36d4
#
_entry.id   3ee0d09798ab83df609e2cfd36cc36d4
#
_cell.length_a   1.000
_cell.length_b   1.000
_cell.length_c   1.000
_cell.angle_alpha   90.00
_cell.angle_beta   90.00
_cell.angle_gamma   90.00
#
_symmetry.space_group_name_H-M   'P 1'
#
loop_
_entity.id
_entity.type
_entity.pdbx_description
1 polymer ?
#
loop_
_entity_poly.entity_id
_entity_poly.type
_entity_poly.pdbx_seq_one_letter_code
_entity_poly.pdbx_strand_id
1 'polypeptide(L)'
;MTEKEFDSGNSLVSFTITLPQKFADEITQRATRREIQAEELLQREIIRYMERKERMLNDIRKREETRTRESKEKHIAQISRYLEESMNNIVKERERAEHKLYDFRNSVKVTEEQMKNFLCRQKEIEEELKNLLDKIVESPYDKTLVDKVNTLTEELHAAKCFYANISSQYEDALGCFLEQKSKLMELDADYHHLKGKYEFSLRRAARLKEKKSAEEKEQEGEMK
;
A
#
# COMPACT_ATOMS: atom_id res chain seq x y z
N MET A 1 15.36 44.39 -38.28
CA MET A 1 14.62 43.55 -37.31
C MET A 1 15.15 42.15 -37.50
N THR A 2 16.02 41.74 -36.62
CA THR A 2 16.71 40.44 -36.68
C THR A 2 15.82 39.38 -36.05
N GLU A 3 15.38 38.44 -36.87
CA GLU A 3 14.73 37.18 -36.40
C GLU A 3 15.74 36.43 -35.53
N LYS A 4 15.43 36.29 -34.26
CA LYS A 4 16.13 35.36 -33.39
C LYS A 4 15.58 33.98 -33.72
N GLU A 5 16.35 33.19 -34.46
CA GLU A 5 16.19 31.75 -34.50
C GLU A 5 16.25 31.20 -33.07
N PHE A 6 15.12 30.66 -32.60
CA PHE A 6 15.09 29.86 -31.39
C PHE A 6 15.76 28.53 -31.72
N ASP A 7 17.03 28.47 -31.38
CA ASP A 7 17.77 27.20 -31.37
C ASP A 7 17.14 26.28 -30.31
N SER A 8 16.34 25.30 -30.78
CA SER A 8 15.72 24.27 -29.94
C SER A 8 16.75 23.19 -29.56
N GLY A 9 17.92 23.64 -29.19
CA GLY A 9 18.97 22.79 -28.66
C GLY A 9 18.52 22.19 -27.32
N ASN A 10 18.67 20.90 -27.19
CA ASN A 10 18.49 20.10 -25.96
C ASN A 10 19.33 20.67 -24.81
N SER A 11 18.92 21.79 -24.23
CA SER A 11 19.54 22.32 -23.02
C SER A 11 19.12 21.45 -21.86
N LEU A 12 20.07 20.68 -21.33
CA LEU A 12 19.89 19.92 -20.09
C LEU A 12 19.72 20.91 -18.94
N VAL A 13 18.52 20.91 -18.36
CA VAL A 13 18.22 21.66 -17.13
C VAL A 13 18.32 20.69 -15.97
N SER A 14 19.22 20.99 -15.02
CA SER A 14 19.32 20.22 -13.79
C SER A 14 18.42 20.83 -12.70
N PHE A 15 17.73 20.00 -11.95
CA PHE A 15 16.94 20.40 -10.80
C PHE A 15 17.12 19.38 -9.66
N THR A 16 17.03 19.88 -8.42
CA THR A 16 17.14 19.04 -7.23
C THR A 16 15.75 18.69 -6.73
N ILE A 17 15.48 17.39 -6.54
CA ILE A 17 14.23 16.89 -5.99
C ILE A 17 14.49 16.42 -4.56
N THR A 18 13.74 16.96 -3.60
CA THR A 18 13.72 16.45 -2.23
C THR A 18 12.58 15.47 -2.07
N LEU A 19 12.93 14.22 -1.74
CA LEU A 19 11.98 13.14 -1.53
C LEU A 19 11.85 12.80 -0.05
N PRO A 20 10.65 12.47 0.45
CA PRO A 20 10.51 11.85 1.76
C PRO A 20 11.34 10.56 1.85
N GLN A 21 11.96 10.31 3.02
CA GLN A 21 12.88 9.19 3.24
C GLN A 21 12.35 7.84 2.74
N LYS A 22 11.08 7.54 3.04
CA LYS A 22 10.42 6.31 2.62
C LYS A 22 10.47 6.08 1.10
N PHE A 23 10.28 7.13 0.31
CA PHE A 23 10.34 7.03 -1.16
C PHE A 23 11.77 6.93 -1.67
N ALA A 24 12.71 7.62 -1.01
CA ALA A 24 14.13 7.50 -1.34
C ALA A 24 14.63 6.07 -1.12
N ASP A 25 14.25 5.45 0.00
CA ASP A 25 14.61 4.06 0.32
C ASP A 25 14.02 3.06 -0.69
N GLU A 26 12.75 3.25 -1.08
CA GLU A 26 12.08 2.41 -2.08
C GLU A 26 12.74 2.51 -3.45
N ILE A 27 13.08 3.71 -3.89
CA ILE A 27 13.79 3.95 -5.16
C ILE A 27 15.17 3.29 -5.14
N THR A 28 15.91 3.45 -4.04
CA THR A 28 17.23 2.84 -3.86
C THR A 28 17.15 1.32 -3.93
N GLN A 29 16.18 0.71 -3.25
CA GLN A 29 15.97 -0.74 -3.28
C GLN A 29 15.62 -1.25 -4.68
N ARG A 30 14.77 -0.54 -5.42
CA ARG A 30 14.40 -0.89 -6.81
C ARG A 30 15.58 -0.71 -7.77
N ALA A 31 16.40 0.32 -7.57
CA ALA A 31 17.59 0.60 -8.36
C ALA A 31 18.65 -0.50 -8.18
N THR A 32 18.90 -0.90 -6.94
CA THR A 32 19.80 -2.01 -6.59
C THR A 32 19.37 -3.33 -7.26
N ARG A 33 18.06 -3.65 -7.25
CA ARG A 33 17.54 -4.85 -7.93
C ARG A 33 17.72 -4.82 -9.45
N ARG A 34 17.86 -3.66 -10.05
CA ARG A 34 18.02 -3.47 -11.50
C ARG A 34 19.45 -3.16 -11.92
N GLU A 35 20.37 -3.16 -10.95
CA GLU A 35 21.80 -2.84 -11.15
C GLU A 35 22.03 -1.46 -11.80
N ILE A 36 21.20 -0.47 -11.46
CA ILE A 36 21.31 0.91 -11.95
C ILE A 36 21.39 1.87 -10.76
N GLN A 37 21.83 3.10 -11.02
CA GLN A 37 21.86 4.15 -9.97
C GLN A 37 20.46 4.63 -9.63
N ALA A 38 20.22 4.99 -8.36
CA ALA A 38 18.93 5.46 -7.87
C ALA A 38 18.47 6.74 -8.59
N GLU A 39 19.40 7.65 -8.88
CA GLU A 39 19.18 8.87 -9.63
C GLU A 39 18.74 8.58 -11.08
N GLU A 40 19.37 7.62 -11.71
CA GLU A 40 19.03 7.20 -13.08
C GLU A 40 17.63 6.56 -13.12
N LEU A 41 17.28 5.73 -12.14
CA LEU A 41 15.95 5.16 -12.03
C LEU A 41 14.89 6.26 -11.84
N LEU A 42 15.16 7.21 -10.92
CA LEU A 42 14.27 8.33 -10.66
C LEU A 42 14.07 9.21 -11.90
N GLN A 43 15.15 9.56 -12.59
CA GLN A 43 15.08 10.32 -13.84
C GLN A 43 14.24 9.61 -14.88
N ARG A 44 14.45 8.30 -15.09
CA ARG A 44 13.67 7.49 -16.03
C ARG A 44 12.17 7.45 -15.67
N GLU A 45 11.84 7.31 -14.38
CA GLU A 45 10.44 7.29 -13.94
C GLU A 45 9.77 8.68 -14.06
N ILE A 46 10.50 9.76 -13.75
CA ILE A 46 9.99 11.14 -13.95
C ILE A 46 9.77 11.42 -15.45
N ILE A 47 10.74 11.10 -16.32
CA ILE A 47 10.61 11.29 -17.76
C ILE A 47 9.40 10.51 -18.28
N ARG A 48 9.25 9.24 -17.89
CA ARG A 48 8.08 8.41 -18.26
C ARG A 48 6.76 8.99 -17.78
N TYR A 49 6.74 9.56 -16.58
CA TYR A 49 5.54 10.21 -16.04
C TYR A 49 5.18 11.46 -16.85
N MET A 50 6.16 12.32 -17.14
CA MET A 50 5.97 13.54 -17.91
C MET A 50 5.53 13.23 -19.34
N GLU A 51 6.17 12.27 -20.01
CA GLU A 51 5.81 11.83 -21.37
C GLU A 51 4.41 11.24 -21.42
N ARG A 52 3.99 10.45 -20.40
CA ARG A 52 2.62 9.93 -20.33
C ARG A 52 1.61 11.05 -20.14
N LYS A 53 1.94 12.01 -19.27
CA LYS A 53 1.08 13.17 -19.01
C LYS A 53 0.94 14.04 -20.25
N GLU A 54 2.03 14.32 -20.94
CA GLU A 54 2.04 15.11 -22.17
C GLU A 54 1.27 14.41 -23.30
N ARG A 55 1.50 13.12 -23.52
CA ARG A 55 0.71 12.32 -24.48
C ARG A 55 -0.78 12.35 -24.15
N MET A 56 -1.13 12.15 -22.86
CA MET A 56 -2.53 12.19 -22.43
C MET A 56 -3.17 13.57 -22.65
N LEU A 57 -2.45 14.65 -22.37
CA LEU A 57 -2.93 16.02 -22.58
C LEU A 57 -3.07 16.34 -24.08
N ASN A 58 -2.12 15.92 -24.92
CA ASN A 58 -2.18 16.11 -26.35
C ASN A 58 -3.31 15.30 -26.99
N ASP A 59 -3.53 14.07 -26.53
CA ASP A 59 -4.66 13.26 -26.99
C ASP A 59 -6.02 13.87 -26.58
N ILE A 60 -6.11 14.42 -25.38
CA ILE A 60 -7.30 15.13 -24.93
C ILE A 60 -7.53 16.36 -25.81
N ARG A 61 -6.48 17.16 -26.06
CA ARG A 61 -6.58 18.38 -26.87
C ARG A 61 -7.00 18.06 -28.31
N LYS A 62 -6.35 17.11 -28.98
CA LYS A 62 -6.70 16.68 -30.34
C LYS A 62 -8.14 16.16 -30.44
N ARG A 63 -8.59 15.43 -29.42
CA ARG A 63 -9.98 14.94 -29.36
C ARG A 63 -10.98 16.06 -29.10
N GLU A 64 -10.62 17.09 -28.34
CA GLU A 64 -11.48 18.26 -28.11
C GLU A 64 -11.63 19.13 -29.36
N GLU A 65 -10.57 19.28 -30.13
CA GLU A 65 -10.57 20.08 -31.38
C GLU A 65 -11.41 19.45 -32.50
N THR A 66 -11.48 18.13 -32.55
CA THR A 66 -12.15 17.39 -33.64
C THR A 66 -13.61 17.03 -33.38
N ARG A 67 -14.15 17.27 -32.19
CA ARG A 67 -15.47 16.78 -31.78
C ARG A 67 -16.52 17.87 -31.75
N THR A 68 -17.69 17.53 -32.33
CA THR A 68 -18.93 18.29 -32.10
C THR A 68 -19.32 18.26 -30.61
N ARG A 69 -20.14 19.20 -30.17
CA ARG A 69 -20.55 19.35 -28.76
C ARG A 69 -21.15 18.06 -28.17
N GLU A 70 -21.99 17.36 -28.95
CA GLU A 70 -22.61 16.07 -28.54
C GLU A 70 -21.56 14.97 -28.29
N SER A 71 -20.48 14.98 -29.07
CA SER A 71 -19.37 14.06 -28.87
C SER A 71 -18.64 14.32 -27.54
N LYS A 72 -18.54 15.59 -27.12
CA LYS A 72 -17.96 15.97 -25.81
C LYS A 72 -18.81 15.49 -24.64
N GLU A 73 -20.12 15.63 -24.73
CA GLU A 73 -21.05 15.16 -23.69
C GLU A 73 -21.01 13.63 -23.53
N LYS A 74 -21.05 12.90 -24.66
CA LYS A 74 -20.92 11.44 -24.66
C LYS A 74 -19.59 10.98 -24.04
N HIS A 75 -18.51 11.68 -24.37
CA HIS A 75 -17.19 11.34 -23.83
C HIS A 75 -17.09 11.55 -22.33
N ILE A 76 -17.63 12.68 -21.80
CA ILE A 76 -17.66 12.93 -20.36
C ILE A 76 -18.50 11.88 -19.64
N ALA A 77 -19.65 11.50 -20.21
CA ALA A 77 -20.51 10.46 -19.66
C ALA A 77 -19.79 9.09 -19.61
N GLN A 78 -19.02 8.76 -20.65
CA GLN A 78 -18.20 7.55 -20.68
C GLN A 78 -17.09 7.56 -19.63
N ILE A 79 -16.39 8.70 -19.51
CA ILE A 79 -15.35 8.86 -18.45
C ILE A 79 -15.98 8.72 -17.07
N SER A 80 -17.10 9.38 -16.82
CA SER A 80 -17.78 9.30 -15.53
C SER A 80 -18.18 7.86 -15.20
N ARG A 81 -18.72 7.12 -16.15
CA ARG A 81 -19.06 5.70 -15.98
C ARG A 81 -17.85 4.84 -15.70
N TYR A 82 -16.75 5.02 -16.46
CA TYR A 82 -15.51 4.30 -16.25
C TYR A 82 -14.92 4.57 -14.86
N LEU A 83 -14.94 5.84 -14.42
CA LEU A 83 -14.45 6.20 -13.09
C LEU A 83 -15.32 5.60 -11.98
N GLU A 84 -16.65 5.59 -12.17
CA GLU A 84 -17.57 4.95 -11.24
C GLU A 84 -17.35 3.44 -11.13
N GLU A 85 -17.19 2.75 -12.26
CA GLU A 85 -16.87 1.33 -12.30
C GLU A 85 -15.52 1.04 -11.62
N SER A 86 -14.51 1.88 -11.88
CA SER A 86 -13.19 1.76 -11.24
C SER A 86 -13.26 1.97 -9.73
N MET A 87 -14.01 2.96 -9.26
CA MET A 87 -14.25 3.18 -7.83
C MET A 87 -14.96 2.00 -7.17
N ASN A 88 -15.98 1.43 -7.83
CA ASN A 88 -16.69 0.27 -7.33
C ASN A 88 -15.78 -0.98 -7.23
N ASN A 89 -14.83 -1.13 -8.15
CA ASN A 89 -13.84 -2.20 -8.08
C ASN A 89 -12.88 -2.00 -6.90
N ILE A 90 -12.41 -0.79 -6.67
CA ILE A 90 -11.57 -0.48 -5.50
C ILE A 90 -12.33 -0.75 -4.20
N VAL A 91 -13.60 -0.38 -4.10
CA VAL A 91 -14.43 -0.68 -2.90
C VAL A 91 -14.46 -2.18 -2.63
N LYS A 92 -14.70 -3.01 -3.67
CA LYS A 92 -14.70 -4.47 -3.52
C LYS A 92 -13.33 -5.04 -3.11
N GLU A 93 -12.26 -4.50 -3.67
CA GLU A 93 -10.89 -4.91 -3.27
C GLU A 93 -10.58 -4.49 -1.83
N ARG A 94 -11.02 -3.31 -1.44
CA ARG A 94 -10.91 -2.82 -0.07
C ARG A 94 -11.62 -3.72 0.93
N GLU A 95 -12.88 -4.09 0.67
CA GLU A 95 -13.64 -5.03 1.50
C GLU A 95 -12.89 -6.36 1.67
N ARG A 96 -12.32 -6.90 0.58
CA ARG A 96 -11.50 -8.12 0.64
C ARG A 96 -10.23 -7.94 1.46
N ALA A 97 -9.58 -6.79 1.35
CA ALA A 97 -8.38 -6.46 2.12
C ALA A 97 -8.71 -6.29 3.61
N GLU A 98 -9.84 -5.67 3.95
CA GLU A 98 -10.35 -5.52 5.32
C GLU A 98 -10.63 -6.89 5.97
N HIS A 99 -11.27 -7.83 5.25
CA HIS A 99 -11.46 -9.18 5.74
C HIS A 99 -10.14 -9.91 6.03
N LYS A 100 -9.19 -9.84 5.10
CA LYS A 100 -7.86 -10.44 5.31
C LYS A 100 -7.13 -9.79 6.49
N LEU A 101 -7.22 -8.48 6.62
CA LEU A 101 -6.62 -7.75 7.74
C LEU A 101 -7.20 -8.21 9.08
N TYR A 102 -8.51 -8.45 9.14
CA TYR A 102 -9.16 -8.99 10.32
C TYR A 102 -8.65 -10.40 10.66
N ASP A 103 -8.53 -11.28 9.67
CA ASP A 103 -8.03 -12.65 9.85
C ASP A 103 -6.57 -12.64 10.36
N PHE A 104 -5.70 -11.86 9.75
CA PHE A 104 -4.32 -11.74 10.19
C PHE A 104 -4.19 -11.11 11.58
N ARG A 105 -5.03 -10.11 11.90
CA ARG A 105 -5.09 -9.54 13.24
C ARG A 105 -5.44 -10.58 14.31
N ASN A 106 -6.38 -11.47 13.99
CA ASN A 106 -6.75 -12.55 14.89
C ASN A 106 -5.61 -13.58 15.03
N SER A 107 -4.96 -13.94 13.94
CA SER A 107 -3.78 -14.82 13.96
C SER A 107 -2.66 -14.24 14.84
N VAL A 108 -2.33 -12.95 14.68
CA VAL A 108 -1.34 -12.25 15.51
C VAL A 108 -1.72 -12.32 16.99
N LYS A 109 -2.99 -12.07 17.34
CA LYS A 109 -3.44 -12.13 18.75
C LYS A 109 -3.33 -13.55 19.32
N VAL A 110 -3.74 -14.55 18.56
CA VAL A 110 -3.69 -15.95 19.01
C VAL A 110 -2.24 -16.40 19.24
N THR A 111 -1.35 -16.10 18.29
CA THR A 111 0.08 -16.45 18.44
C THR A 111 0.74 -15.67 19.58
N GLU A 112 0.40 -14.40 19.77
CA GLU A 112 0.88 -13.61 20.91
C GLU A 112 0.45 -14.20 22.26
N GLU A 113 -0.80 -14.64 22.37
CA GLU A 113 -1.30 -15.29 23.59
C GLU A 113 -0.62 -16.64 23.83
N GLN A 114 -0.43 -17.43 22.79
CA GLN A 114 0.33 -18.68 22.87
C GLN A 114 1.77 -18.44 23.33
N MET A 115 2.47 -17.44 22.78
CA MET A 115 3.81 -17.07 23.22
C MET A 115 3.84 -16.71 24.70
N LYS A 116 2.89 -15.93 25.19
CA LYS A 116 2.78 -15.58 26.63
C LYS A 116 2.61 -16.83 27.50
N ASN A 117 1.73 -17.75 27.08
CA ASN A 117 1.48 -18.98 27.81
C ASN A 117 2.73 -19.87 27.86
N PHE A 118 3.47 -20.00 26.75
CA PHE A 118 4.72 -20.76 26.72
C PHE A 118 5.82 -20.11 27.57
N LEU A 119 5.95 -18.80 27.56
CA LEU A 119 6.89 -18.08 28.43
C LEU A 119 6.55 -18.25 29.92
N CYS A 120 5.27 -18.24 30.32
CA CYS A 120 4.87 -18.54 31.68
C CYS A 120 5.26 -19.97 32.06
N ARG A 121 4.92 -20.94 31.20
CA ARG A 121 5.26 -22.36 31.46
C ARG A 121 6.77 -22.58 31.56
N GLN A 122 7.56 -21.95 30.69
CA GLN A 122 9.01 -22.02 30.74
C GLN A 122 9.55 -21.51 32.10
N LYS A 123 9.06 -20.39 32.59
CA LYS A 123 9.45 -19.84 33.89
C LYS A 123 9.08 -20.77 35.06
N GLU A 124 7.89 -21.35 35.01
CA GLU A 124 7.45 -22.32 36.01
C GLU A 124 8.39 -23.52 36.06
N ILE A 125 8.75 -24.10 34.90
CA ILE A 125 9.68 -25.22 34.82
C ILE A 125 11.09 -24.82 35.30
N GLU A 126 11.56 -23.63 34.95
CA GLU A 126 12.87 -23.12 35.41
C GLU A 126 12.91 -22.93 36.92
N GLU A 127 11.83 -22.46 37.55
CA GLU A 127 11.69 -22.36 39.03
C GLU A 127 11.64 -23.74 39.68
N GLU A 128 10.87 -24.69 39.14
CA GLU A 128 10.83 -26.06 39.63
C GLU A 128 12.18 -26.74 39.56
N LEU A 129 12.90 -26.60 38.43
CA LEU A 129 14.26 -27.13 38.26
C LEU A 129 15.20 -26.57 39.29
N LYS A 130 15.17 -25.25 39.55
CA LYS A 130 16.00 -24.62 40.56
C LYS A 130 15.76 -25.22 41.93
N ASN A 131 14.46 -25.32 42.31
CA ASN A 131 14.06 -25.88 43.62
C ASN A 131 14.48 -27.36 43.78
N LEU A 132 14.43 -28.15 42.69
CA LEU A 132 14.88 -29.55 42.71
C LEU A 132 16.40 -29.68 42.77
N LEU A 133 17.13 -28.83 42.08
CA LEU A 133 18.57 -28.79 42.14
C LEU A 133 19.09 -28.46 43.56
N ASP A 134 18.46 -27.52 44.23
CA ASP A 134 18.76 -27.19 45.63
C ASP A 134 18.53 -28.40 46.54
N LYS A 135 17.44 -29.18 46.33
CA LYS A 135 17.19 -30.43 47.07
C LYS A 135 18.18 -31.55 46.75
N ILE A 136 18.66 -31.66 45.54
CA ILE A 136 19.68 -32.63 45.13
C ILE A 136 21.02 -32.33 45.85
N VAL A 137 21.35 -31.06 46.04
CA VAL A 137 22.54 -30.68 46.83
C VAL A 137 22.46 -31.23 48.26
N GLU A 138 21.24 -31.24 48.85
CA GLU A 138 21.02 -31.80 50.20
C GLU A 138 20.97 -33.34 50.20
N SER A 139 20.50 -33.97 49.10
CA SER A 139 20.30 -35.41 48.99
C SER A 139 20.83 -35.97 47.68
N PRO A 140 22.17 -36.04 47.43
CA PRO A 140 22.77 -36.27 46.13
C PRO A 140 22.57 -37.69 45.57
N TYR A 141 22.12 -38.65 46.38
CA TYR A 141 21.90 -40.05 45.97
C TYR A 141 20.40 -40.39 45.77
N ASP A 142 19.50 -39.42 45.85
CA ASP A 142 18.09 -39.65 45.60
C ASP A 142 17.80 -39.76 44.07
N LYS A 143 17.68 -41.00 43.63
CA LYS A 143 17.44 -41.32 42.20
C LYS A 143 16.12 -40.70 41.71
N THR A 144 15.10 -40.58 42.57
CA THR A 144 13.81 -40.03 42.18
C THR A 144 13.88 -38.53 41.88
N LEU A 145 14.75 -37.78 42.58
CA LEU A 145 15.01 -36.39 42.33
C LEU A 145 15.78 -36.19 40.99
N VAL A 146 16.76 -37.07 40.74
CA VAL A 146 17.50 -37.02 39.45
C VAL A 146 16.63 -37.31 38.28
N ASP A 147 15.74 -38.31 38.37
CA ASP A 147 14.79 -38.64 37.29
C ASP A 147 13.81 -37.49 37.03
N LYS A 148 13.35 -36.81 38.08
CA LYS A 148 12.49 -35.60 37.92
C LYS A 148 13.21 -34.44 37.23
N VAL A 149 14.47 -34.18 37.61
CA VAL A 149 15.29 -33.13 36.94
C VAL A 149 15.47 -33.42 35.47
N ASN A 150 15.75 -34.69 35.11
CA ASN A 150 15.88 -35.08 33.70
C ASN A 150 14.56 -34.85 32.95
N THR A 151 13.43 -35.29 33.49
CA THR A 151 12.11 -35.07 32.87
C THR A 151 11.81 -33.59 32.68
N LEU A 152 11.99 -32.74 33.70
CA LEU A 152 11.76 -31.29 33.57
C LEU A 152 12.75 -30.62 32.61
N THR A 153 13.97 -31.13 32.52
CA THR A 153 14.95 -30.62 31.52
C THR A 153 14.49 -30.90 30.09
N GLU A 154 13.93 -32.10 29.83
CA GLU A 154 13.34 -32.44 28.54
C GLU A 154 12.10 -31.59 28.25
N GLU A 155 11.23 -31.38 29.24
CA GLU A 155 10.05 -30.50 29.10
C GLU A 155 10.48 -29.06 28.81
N LEU A 156 11.52 -28.55 29.47
CA LEU A 156 12.04 -27.20 29.22
C LEU A 156 12.58 -27.06 27.82
N HIS A 157 13.32 -28.09 27.35
CA HIS A 157 13.81 -28.10 25.99
C HIS A 157 12.67 -28.09 24.95
N ALA A 158 11.67 -28.96 25.16
CA ALA A 158 10.46 -28.97 24.32
C ALA A 158 9.73 -27.61 24.34
N ALA A 159 9.54 -27.00 25.51
CA ALA A 159 8.91 -25.69 25.65
C ALA A 159 9.68 -24.59 24.87
N LYS A 160 11.02 -24.59 24.94
CA LYS A 160 11.87 -23.67 24.19
C LYS A 160 11.74 -23.85 22.67
N CYS A 161 11.70 -25.10 22.19
CA CYS A 161 11.49 -25.41 20.79
C CYS A 161 10.11 -24.95 20.30
N PHE A 162 9.05 -25.18 21.08
CA PHE A 162 7.70 -24.71 20.76
C PHE A 162 7.63 -23.19 20.75
N TYR A 163 8.24 -22.50 21.70
CA TYR A 163 8.30 -21.05 21.72
C TYR A 163 8.99 -20.48 20.47
N ALA A 164 10.12 -21.04 20.07
CA ALA A 164 10.83 -20.61 18.87
C ALA A 164 9.96 -20.77 17.61
N ASN A 165 9.23 -21.89 17.49
CA ASN A 165 8.32 -22.13 16.36
C ASN A 165 7.17 -21.11 16.34
N ILE A 166 6.52 -20.86 17.49
CA ILE A 166 5.41 -19.90 17.59
C ILE A 166 5.93 -18.48 17.36
N SER A 167 7.13 -18.13 17.83
CA SER A 167 7.75 -16.84 17.55
C SER A 167 7.91 -16.59 16.04
N SER A 168 8.36 -17.60 15.29
CA SER A 168 8.43 -17.52 13.82
C SER A 168 7.04 -17.33 13.19
N GLN A 169 6.04 -18.07 13.65
CA GLN A 169 4.65 -17.92 13.15
C GLN A 169 4.08 -16.53 13.48
N TYR A 170 4.40 -15.97 14.63
CA TYR A 170 4.02 -14.61 15.00
C TYR A 170 4.65 -13.57 14.07
N GLU A 171 5.95 -13.69 13.77
CA GLU A 171 6.65 -12.79 12.86
C GLU A 171 6.05 -12.84 11.45
N ASP A 172 5.75 -14.05 10.94
CA ASP A 172 5.09 -14.24 9.66
C ASP A 172 3.69 -13.62 9.62
N ALA A 173 2.88 -13.87 10.66
CA ALA A 173 1.55 -13.31 10.78
C ALA A 173 1.57 -11.77 10.88
N LEU A 174 2.53 -11.22 11.62
CA LEU A 174 2.74 -9.78 11.75
C LEU A 174 3.17 -9.16 10.43
N GLY A 175 4.06 -9.81 9.69
CA GLY A 175 4.48 -9.41 8.35
C GLY A 175 3.30 -9.32 7.39
N CYS A 176 2.48 -10.36 7.33
CA CYS A 176 1.26 -10.39 6.51
C CYS A 176 0.25 -9.31 6.93
N PHE A 177 0.07 -9.08 8.23
CA PHE A 177 -0.80 -8.01 8.75
C PHE A 177 -0.33 -6.63 8.30
N LEU A 178 0.95 -6.33 8.40
CA LEU A 178 1.52 -5.04 8.00
C LEU A 178 1.42 -4.82 6.49
N GLU A 179 1.65 -5.86 5.70
CA GLU A 179 1.50 -5.81 4.25
C GLU A 179 0.05 -5.50 3.83
N GLN A 180 -0.94 -6.20 4.42
CA GLN A 180 -2.34 -5.94 4.13
C GLN A 180 -2.78 -4.54 4.59
N LYS A 181 -2.25 -4.04 5.69
CA LYS A 181 -2.49 -2.68 6.16
C LYS A 181 -1.95 -1.65 5.16
N SER A 182 -0.74 -1.85 4.64
CA SER A 182 -0.17 -0.99 3.60
C SER A 182 -1.02 -0.99 2.33
N LYS A 183 -1.45 -2.16 1.88
CA LYS A 183 -2.34 -2.29 0.72
C LYS A 183 -3.67 -1.57 0.92
N LEU A 184 -4.25 -1.62 2.11
CA LEU A 184 -5.49 -0.91 2.41
C LEU A 184 -5.31 0.61 2.31
N MET A 185 -4.18 1.13 2.81
CA MET A 185 -3.85 2.56 2.69
C MET A 185 -3.66 3.00 1.22
N GLU A 186 -3.06 2.15 0.39
CA GLU A 186 -2.92 2.41 -1.06
C GLU A 186 -4.29 2.46 -1.75
N LEU A 187 -5.16 1.49 -1.46
CA LEU A 187 -6.52 1.46 -2.00
C LEU A 187 -7.36 2.67 -1.56
N ASP A 188 -7.21 3.14 -0.33
CA ASP A 188 -7.85 4.36 0.15
C ASP A 188 -7.36 5.60 -0.62
N ALA A 189 -6.05 5.71 -0.83
CA ALA A 189 -5.47 6.81 -1.61
C ALA A 189 -5.96 6.81 -3.06
N ASP A 190 -6.01 5.64 -3.71
CA ASP A 190 -6.50 5.47 -5.07
C ASP A 190 -7.99 5.81 -5.18
N TYR A 191 -8.79 5.38 -4.19
CA TYR A 191 -10.20 5.73 -4.13
C TYR A 191 -10.42 7.25 -4.07
N HIS A 192 -9.71 7.94 -3.18
CA HIS A 192 -9.82 9.39 -3.07
C HIS A 192 -9.36 10.12 -4.33
N HIS A 193 -8.32 9.62 -4.99
CA HIS A 193 -7.85 10.17 -6.26
C HIS A 193 -8.90 10.01 -7.39
N LEU A 194 -9.47 8.82 -7.53
CA LEU A 194 -10.52 8.56 -8.52
C LEU A 194 -11.79 9.36 -8.21
N LYS A 195 -12.17 9.47 -6.94
CA LYS A 195 -13.32 10.29 -6.50
C LYS A 195 -13.14 11.74 -6.90
N GLY A 196 -11.97 12.32 -6.71
CA GLY A 196 -11.68 13.69 -7.15
C GLY A 196 -11.84 13.87 -8.66
N LYS A 197 -11.35 12.91 -9.45
CA LYS A 197 -11.52 12.92 -10.92
C LYS A 197 -13.00 12.77 -11.33
N TYR A 198 -13.73 11.91 -10.66
CA TYR A 198 -15.17 11.70 -10.89
C TYR A 198 -15.97 12.97 -10.62
N GLU A 199 -15.79 13.60 -9.46
CA GLU A 199 -16.42 14.86 -9.11
C GLU A 199 -16.09 15.99 -10.10
N PHE A 200 -14.82 16.04 -10.56
CA PHE A 200 -14.43 16.99 -11.60
C PHE A 200 -15.15 16.73 -12.93
N SER A 201 -15.30 15.46 -13.33
CA SER A 201 -16.01 15.10 -14.56
C SER A 201 -17.49 15.46 -14.49
N LEU A 202 -18.13 15.27 -13.32
CA LEU A 202 -19.53 15.66 -13.08
C LEU A 202 -19.73 17.19 -13.16
N ARG A 203 -18.84 17.97 -12.52
CA ARG A 203 -18.88 19.44 -12.61
C ARG A 203 -18.71 19.93 -14.05
N ARG A 204 -17.85 19.27 -14.84
CA ARG A 204 -17.67 19.58 -16.25
C ARG A 204 -18.92 19.26 -17.07
N ALA A 205 -19.58 18.13 -16.80
CA ALA A 205 -20.84 17.77 -17.43
C ALA A 205 -21.95 18.79 -17.10
N ALA A 206 -22.07 19.22 -15.84
CA ALA A 206 -23.02 20.22 -15.41
C ALA A 206 -22.82 21.55 -16.15
N ARG A 207 -21.60 22.07 -16.21
CA ARG A 207 -21.28 23.31 -16.94
C ARG A 207 -21.61 23.25 -18.43
N LEU A 208 -21.42 22.08 -19.08
CA LEU A 208 -21.79 21.93 -20.48
C LEU A 208 -23.34 21.99 -20.69
N LYS A 209 -24.10 21.38 -19.77
CA LYS A 209 -25.57 21.44 -19.77
C LYS A 209 -26.05 22.86 -19.54
N GLU A 210 -25.48 23.60 -18.58
CA GLU A 210 -25.83 25.00 -18.32
C GLU A 210 -25.59 25.88 -19.53
N LYS A 211 -24.41 25.73 -20.19
CA LYS A 211 -24.12 26.48 -21.44
C LYS A 211 -25.14 26.18 -22.53
N LYS A 212 -25.51 24.90 -22.69
CA LYS A 212 -26.50 24.48 -23.67
C LYS A 212 -27.84 25.16 -23.40
N SER A 213 -28.33 25.15 -22.16
CA SER A 213 -29.59 25.74 -21.79
C SER A 213 -29.60 27.28 -21.90
N ALA A 214 -28.46 27.95 -21.72
CA ALA A 214 -28.31 29.38 -21.91
C ALA A 214 -28.41 29.75 -23.40
N GLU A 215 -27.70 29.03 -24.27
CA GLU A 215 -27.74 29.28 -25.73
C GLU A 215 -29.08 28.94 -26.36
N GLU A 216 -29.79 27.90 -25.88
CA GLU A 216 -31.15 27.59 -26.31
C GLU A 216 -32.12 28.73 -25.96
N LYS A 217 -32.01 29.35 -24.79
CA LYS A 217 -32.82 30.50 -24.37
C LYS A 217 -32.50 31.77 -25.15
N GLU A 218 -31.21 32.00 -25.49
CA GLU A 218 -30.83 33.13 -26.37
C GLU A 218 -31.46 32.99 -27.77
N GLN A 219 -31.38 31.78 -28.35
CA GLN A 219 -31.99 31.52 -29.67
C GLN A 219 -33.49 31.62 -29.67
N GLU A 220 -34.20 31.22 -28.60
CA GLU A 220 -35.64 31.40 -28.43
C GLU A 220 -36.02 32.88 -28.23
N GLY A 221 -35.10 33.67 -27.61
CA GLY A 221 -35.31 35.11 -27.42
C GLY A 221 -35.15 35.96 -28.68
N GLU A 222 -34.25 35.51 -29.60
CA GLU A 222 -34.02 36.18 -30.89
C GLU A 222 -35.10 35.89 -31.95
N MET A 223 -35.88 34.83 -31.76
CA MET A 223 -36.99 34.49 -32.67
C MET A 223 -38.34 35.10 -32.32
N LYS A 224 -38.42 35.92 -31.29
CA LYS A 224 -39.59 36.71 -30.90
C LYS A 224 -39.42 38.20 -31.18
#